data_478533feb1312a62602af82ea92d39c2
#
_entry.id   478533feb1312a62602af82ea92d39c2
#
_cell.length_a   1.000
_cell.length_b   1.000
_cell.length_c   1.000
_cell.angle_alpha   90.00
_cell.angle_beta   90.00
_cell.angle_gamma   90.00
#
_symmetry.space_group_name_H-M   'P 1'
#
loop_
_entity.id
_entity.type
_entity.pdbx_description
1 polymer ?
#
loop_
_entity_poly.entity_id
_entity_poly.type
_entity_poly.pdbx_seq_one_letter_code
_entity_poly.pdbx_strand_id
1 'polypeptide(L)'
;VNSFRLSVLFRKCASPSLSPLQIEQKVCQEIFLGKIASEESLANLIVLKGGIVLDGLSKGQRGHTQDIDFDFKRWRLSDNGLTRFIQKLNLAPAYPGISLAISAIRDLRQRNYKGKELTLAFSDSHDSFTLKIDIGVYRSLSGLVSYQMTPSEIPSCPLWRIGNEQMLVEKLSSFVVHGSHNTRVKDLFDAAWIIMNLKISHQQFRSAFGRILKEFGIFEPSEKIAKRLVLLLGQKEFIQNFVLLYKGWEPYGPLESAEIVSAFLKVAFHL
;
A
#
# COMPACT_ATOMS: atom_id res chain seq x y z
N VAL A 1 11.66 19.94 25.93
CA VAL A 1 11.38 19.05 24.81
C VAL A 1 10.52 19.84 23.84
N ASN A 2 11.08 20.17 22.63
CA ASN A 2 10.31 20.85 21.61
C ASN A 2 9.14 19.94 21.21
N SER A 3 7.90 20.33 21.49
CA SER A 3 6.72 19.60 21.05
C SER A 3 6.49 19.85 19.58
N PHE A 4 6.28 18.79 18.80
CA PHE A 4 5.86 18.90 17.41
C PHE A 4 4.43 19.44 17.35
N ARG A 5 4.14 20.25 16.32
CA ARG A 5 2.79 20.77 16.04
C ARG A 5 2.32 20.34 14.66
N LEU A 6 1.06 19.93 14.56
CA LEU A 6 0.46 19.49 13.29
C LEU A 6 0.48 20.61 12.25
N SER A 7 0.18 21.84 12.63
CA SER A 7 0.23 23.00 11.73
C SER A 7 1.63 23.32 11.19
N VAL A 8 2.70 23.01 11.95
CA VAL A 8 4.09 23.16 11.48
C VAL A 8 4.43 22.07 10.47
N LEU A 9 4.07 20.83 10.77
CA LEU A 9 4.27 19.70 9.87
C LEU A 9 3.46 19.86 8.58
N PHE A 10 2.21 20.36 8.69
CA PHE A 10 1.38 20.67 7.53
C PHE A 10 2.08 21.66 6.58
N ARG A 11 2.61 22.76 7.10
CA ARG A 11 3.35 23.75 6.29
C ARG A 11 4.61 23.17 5.66
N LYS A 12 5.33 22.29 6.38
CA LYS A 12 6.51 21.60 5.87
C LYS A 12 6.19 20.63 4.73
N CYS A 13 5.03 19.96 4.80
CA CYS A 13 4.56 19.02 3.77
C CYS A 13 3.81 19.70 2.63
N ALA A 14 3.51 21.00 2.73
CA ALA A 14 2.75 21.74 1.72
C ALA A 14 3.47 21.73 0.37
N SER A 15 2.73 21.41 -0.68
CA SER A 15 3.17 21.42 -2.07
C SER A 15 2.03 21.95 -2.95
N PRO A 16 2.32 22.74 -3.99
CA PRO A 16 1.30 23.23 -4.94
C PRO A 16 0.51 22.11 -5.63
N SER A 17 1.09 20.90 -5.70
CA SER A 17 0.45 19.74 -6.34
C SER A 17 -0.51 18.98 -5.42
N LEU A 18 -0.56 19.29 -4.13
CA LEU A 18 -1.38 18.58 -3.14
C LEU A 18 -2.52 19.47 -2.63
N SER A 19 -3.72 18.89 -2.51
CA SER A 19 -4.81 19.52 -1.79
C SER A 19 -4.55 19.55 -0.28
N PRO A 20 -5.21 20.43 0.49
CA PRO A 20 -5.09 20.46 1.95
C PRO A 20 -5.30 19.10 2.61
N LEU A 21 -6.33 18.36 2.19
CA LEU A 21 -6.60 17.01 2.69
C LEU A 21 -5.46 16.03 2.41
N GLN A 22 -4.84 16.08 1.23
CA GLN A 22 -3.69 15.24 0.90
C GLN A 22 -2.46 15.60 1.74
N ILE A 23 -2.28 16.88 2.09
CA ILE A 23 -1.21 17.32 2.99
C ILE A 23 -1.45 16.77 4.40
N GLU A 24 -2.67 16.87 4.92
CA GLU A 24 -3.04 16.29 6.23
C GLU A 24 -2.78 14.79 6.26
N GLN A 25 -3.21 14.05 5.23
CA GLN A 25 -2.97 12.62 5.10
C GLN A 25 -1.46 12.29 5.11
N LYS A 26 -0.66 13.06 4.37
CA LYS A 26 0.80 12.90 4.34
C LYS A 26 1.45 13.13 5.69
N VAL A 27 1.02 14.17 6.41
CA VAL A 27 1.48 14.46 7.78
C VAL A 27 1.13 13.30 8.73
N CYS A 28 -0.10 12.80 8.68
CA CYS A 28 -0.52 11.67 9.49
C CYS A 28 0.28 10.39 9.16
N GLN A 29 0.55 10.13 7.88
CA GLN A 29 1.37 9.00 7.43
C GLN A 29 2.79 9.11 7.96
N GLU A 30 3.42 10.29 7.87
CA GLU A 30 4.76 10.54 8.38
C GLU A 30 4.83 10.32 9.90
N ILE A 31 3.88 10.86 10.66
CA ILE A 31 3.82 10.68 12.12
C ILE A 31 3.62 9.20 12.48
N PHE A 32 2.67 8.53 11.85
CA PHE A 32 2.36 7.13 12.15
C PHE A 32 3.56 6.22 11.90
N LEU A 33 4.14 6.32 10.71
CA LEU A 33 5.29 5.50 10.33
C LEU A 33 6.54 5.89 11.12
N GLY A 34 6.74 7.18 11.42
CA GLY A 34 7.84 7.65 12.25
C GLY A 34 7.77 7.14 13.69
N LYS A 35 6.57 7.12 14.31
CA LYS A 35 6.37 6.52 15.63
C LYS A 35 6.68 5.01 15.62
N ILE A 36 6.26 4.28 14.58
CA ILE A 36 6.59 2.86 14.44
C ILE A 36 8.11 2.67 14.27
N ALA A 37 8.73 3.42 13.37
CA ALA A 37 10.14 3.28 13.06
C ALA A 37 11.07 3.77 14.18
N SER A 38 10.59 4.56 15.12
CA SER A 38 11.36 5.00 16.27
C SER A 38 11.50 3.95 17.38
N GLU A 39 10.79 2.82 17.25
CA GLU A 39 10.76 1.76 18.25
C GLU A 39 10.86 0.40 17.54
N GLU A 40 12.00 -0.30 17.70
CA GLU A 40 12.26 -1.57 17.00
C GLU A 40 11.20 -2.64 17.33
N SER A 41 10.71 -2.65 18.55
CA SER A 41 9.66 -3.57 18.98
C SER A 41 8.35 -3.38 18.19
N LEU A 42 8.04 -2.15 17.77
CA LEU A 42 6.88 -1.80 16.94
C LEU A 42 7.16 -2.08 15.46
N ALA A 43 8.34 -1.69 14.97
CA ALA A 43 8.76 -1.92 13.58
C ALA A 43 8.72 -3.40 13.19
N ASN A 44 9.06 -4.28 14.14
CA ASN A 44 9.02 -5.73 13.93
C ASN A 44 7.62 -6.36 13.96
N LEU A 45 6.59 -5.59 14.35
CA LEU A 45 5.20 -6.09 14.41
C LEU A 45 4.46 -5.95 13.09
N ILE A 46 4.90 -5.08 12.19
CA ILE A 46 4.17 -4.75 10.97
C ILE A 46 4.95 -5.11 9.70
N VAL A 47 4.19 -5.31 8.64
CA VAL A 47 4.70 -5.46 7.26
C VAL A 47 3.91 -4.49 6.39
N LEU A 48 4.60 -3.50 5.85
CA LEU A 48 4.00 -2.51 4.95
C LEU A 48 3.65 -3.12 3.59
N LYS A 49 2.57 -2.65 3.01
CA LYS A 49 2.10 -3.03 1.66
C LYS A 49 1.38 -1.86 0.98
N GLY A 50 0.84 -2.12 -0.19
CA GLY A 50 -0.03 -1.17 -0.88
C GLY A 50 0.66 0.11 -1.37
N GLY A 51 -0.12 1.16 -1.44
CA GLY A 51 0.26 2.44 -2.02
C GLY A 51 1.39 3.15 -1.28
N ILE A 52 1.45 3.05 0.04
CA ILE A 52 2.45 3.75 0.87
C ILE A 52 3.88 3.26 0.58
N VAL A 53 4.04 1.97 0.30
CA VAL A 53 5.34 1.40 -0.09
C VAL A 53 5.76 1.90 -1.47
N LEU A 54 4.84 1.90 -2.43
CA LEU A 54 5.11 2.34 -3.79
C LEU A 54 5.39 3.85 -3.86
N ASP A 55 4.69 4.67 -3.07
CA ASP A 55 4.94 6.11 -2.95
C ASP A 55 6.37 6.37 -2.49
N GLY A 56 6.82 5.69 -1.44
CA GLY A 56 8.18 5.80 -0.95
C GLY A 56 9.24 5.28 -1.93
N LEU A 57 9.01 4.14 -2.60
CA LEU A 57 9.93 3.57 -3.58
C LEU A 57 10.05 4.45 -4.85
N SER A 58 8.94 5.07 -5.28
CA SER A 58 8.90 5.98 -6.42
C SER A 58 9.34 7.41 -6.08
N LYS A 59 9.66 7.69 -4.81
CA LYS A 59 9.99 9.05 -4.33
C LYS A 59 8.91 10.07 -4.69
N GLY A 60 7.65 9.68 -4.57
CA GLY A 60 6.49 10.52 -4.87
C GLY A 60 6.15 10.65 -6.36
N GLN A 61 6.91 10.06 -7.28
CA GLN A 61 6.65 10.15 -8.73
C GLN A 61 5.36 9.44 -9.18
N ARG A 62 4.86 8.52 -8.36
CA ARG A 62 3.63 7.77 -8.62
C ARG A 62 2.36 8.54 -8.27
N GLY A 63 2.48 9.68 -7.62
CA GLY A 63 1.37 10.40 -7.02
C GLY A 63 1.02 9.92 -5.61
N HIS A 64 0.28 10.76 -4.90
CA HIS A 64 -0.01 10.58 -3.48
C HIS A 64 -0.91 9.38 -3.20
N THR A 65 -0.58 8.60 -2.16
CA THR A 65 -1.47 7.61 -1.57
C THR A 65 -2.25 8.21 -0.40
N GLN A 66 -3.53 7.84 -0.27
CA GLN A 66 -4.41 8.40 0.76
C GLN A 66 -4.38 7.59 2.06
N ASP A 67 -4.16 6.28 1.94
CA ASP A 67 -4.30 5.33 3.02
C ASP A 67 -2.96 4.68 3.35
N ILE A 68 -2.84 4.11 4.55
CA ILE A 68 -1.76 3.20 4.90
C ILE A 68 -2.32 1.77 4.90
N ASP A 69 -1.63 0.88 4.19
CA ASP A 69 -1.90 -0.54 4.21
C ASP A 69 -0.75 -1.27 4.92
N PHE A 70 -1.05 -2.06 5.93
CA PHE A 70 -0.08 -2.98 6.52
C PHE A 70 -0.72 -4.24 7.10
N ASP A 71 0.09 -5.26 7.31
CA ASP A 71 -0.30 -6.48 7.99
C ASP A 71 0.43 -6.61 9.33
N PHE A 72 -0.27 -7.10 10.36
CA PHE A 72 0.40 -7.54 11.58
C PHE A 72 1.11 -8.88 11.36
N LYS A 73 2.38 -8.93 11.73
CA LYS A 73 3.23 -10.12 11.62
C LYS A 73 3.03 -11.09 12.79
N ARG A 74 2.94 -10.58 14.00
CA ARG A 74 2.83 -11.36 15.24
C ARG A 74 1.98 -10.62 16.29
N TRP A 75 0.91 -9.98 15.85
CA TRP A 75 0.03 -9.23 16.72
C TRP A 75 -1.43 -9.64 16.47
N ARG A 76 -2.23 -9.64 17.53
CA ARG A 76 -3.63 -10.08 17.42
C ARG A 76 -4.48 -8.96 16.80
N LEU A 77 -5.07 -9.23 15.65
CA LEU A 77 -6.02 -8.32 14.98
C LEU A 77 -7.40 -8.42 15.65
N SER A 78 -7.56 -7.73 16.77
CA SER A 78 -8.82 -7.56 17.51
C SER A 78 -8.89 -6.11 17.99
N ASP A 79 -10.09 -5.62 18.36
CA ASP A 79 -10.27 -4.24 18.81
C ASP A 79 -9.37 -3.93 20.02
N ASN A 80 -9.31 -4.83 21.00
CA ASN A 80 -8.40 -4.72 22.13
C ASN A 80 -6.92 -4.74 21.71
N GLY A 81 -6.58 -5.55 20.68
CA GLY A 81 -5.23 -5.59 20.12
C GLY A 81 -4.86 -4.26 19.47
N LEU A 82 -5.78 -3.68 18.69
CA LEU A 82 -5.59 -2.37 18.06
C LEU A 82 -5.46 -1.26 19.11
N THR A 83 -6.31 -1.25 20.13
CA THR A 83 -6.20 -0.29 21.23
C THR A 83 -4.83 -0.33 21.90
N ARG A 84 -4.35 -1.53 22.24
CA ARG A 84 -3.01 -1.71 22.83
C ARG A 84 -1.88 -1.27 21.89
N PHE A 85 -2.02 -1.50 20.58
CA PHE A 85 -1.06 -1.06 19.59
C PHE A 85 -0.97 0.46 19.55
N ILE A 86 -2.12 1.17 19.52
CA ILE A 86 -2.15 2.64 19.53
C ILE A 86 -1.61 3.20 20.87
N GLN A 87 -1.90 2.56 22.00
CA GLN A 87 -1.29 2.95 23.28
C GLN A 87 0.24 2.86 23.23
N LYS A 88 0.81 1.80 22.63
CA LYS A 88 2.27 1.70 22.44
C LYS A 88 2.81 2.78 21.51
N LEU A 89 2.11 3.11 20.42
CA LEU A 89 2.50 4.20 19.53
C LEU A 89 2.53 5.55 20.24
N ASN A 90 1.63 5.80 21.17
CA ASN A 90 1.63 7.02 21.96
C ASN A 90 2.82 7.13 22.93
N LEU A 91 3.42 5.99 23.30
CA LEU A 91 4.64 5.96 24.13
C LEU A 91 5.92 6.04 23.30
N ALA A 92 5.84 5.88 21.97
CA ALA A 92 7.01 5.94 21.10
C ALA A 92 7.66 7.34 21.12
N PRO A 93 9.01 7.42 21.06
CA PRO A 93 9.73 8.68 21.28
C PRO A 93 9.57 9.70 20.13
N ALA A 94 9.20 9.24 18.93
CA ALA A 94 9.00 10.14 17.80
C ALA A 94 7.73 10.99 17.96
N TYR A 95 7.78 12.21 17.48
CA TYR A 95 6.68 13.19 17.51
C TYR A 95 6.05 13.38 18.89
N PRO A 96 6.84 13.73 19.92
CA PRO A 96 6.32 14.03 21.24
C PRO A 96 5.33 15.21 21.17
N GLY A 97 4.24 15.12 21.94
CA GLY A 97 3.16 16.11 21.95
C GLY A 97 2.05 15.84 20.92
N ILE A 98 2.23 14.86 20.01
CA ILE A 98 1.14 14.40 19.11
C ILE A 98 0.61 13.06 19.61
N SER A 99 -0.67 13.04 19.97
CA SER A 99 -1.40 11.85 20.42
C SER A 99 -2.21 11.23 19.29
N LEU A 100 -2.36 9.91 19.34
CA LEU A 100 -3.19 9.11 18.44
C LEU A 100 -4.36 8.53 19.22
N ALA A 101 -5.57 8.67 18.67
CA ALA A 101 -6.78 8.09 19.22
C ALA A 101 -7.57 7.34 18.14
N ILE A 102 -8.17 6.23 18.50
CA ILE A 102 -9.07 5.48 17.62
C ILE A 102 -10.42 6.19 17.57
N SER A 103 -10.81 6.65 16.38
CA SER A 103 -12.12 7.25 16.13
C SER A 103 -13.14 6.22 15.66
N ALA A 104 -12.70 5.22 14.87
CA ALA A 104 -13.56 4.14 14.41
C ALA A 104 -12.76 2.88 14.08
N ILE A 105 -13.39 1.72 14.26
CA ILE A 105 -12.90 0.41 13.78
C ILE A 105 -14.03 -0.22 12.97
N ARG A 106 -13.71 -0.73 11.79
CA ARG A 106 -14.64 -1.46 10.92
C ARG A 106 -14.00 -2.74 10.42
N ASP A 107 -14.77 -3.79 10.24
CA ASP A 107 -14.29 -4.99 9.56
C ASP A 107 -14.23 -4.75 8.05
N LEU A 108 -13.11 -5.09 7.44
CA LEU A 108 -12.98 -5.07 5.97
C LEU A 108 -13.82 -6.22 5.38
N ARG A 109 -14.83 -5.88 4.59
CA ARG A 109 -15.78 -6.84 3.98
C ARG A 109 -15.20 -7.54 2.76
N GLN A 110 -13.98 -8.00 2.80
CA GLN A 110 -13.40 -8.81 1.72
C GLN A 110 -13.62 -10.29 2.03
N ARG A 111 -14.18 -11.05 1.08
CA ARG A 111 -14.65 -12.44 1.27
C ARG A 111 -13.63 -13.40 1.87
N ASN A 112 -12.33 -13.17 1.67
CA ASN A 112 -11.27 -14.11 2.05
C ASN A 112 -10.17 -13.50 2.92
N TYR A 113 -10.35 -12.25 3.38
CA TYR A 113 -9.34 -11.52 4.12
C TYR A 113 -9.94 -10.95 5.41
N LYS A 114 -9.48 -11.46 6.54
CA LYS A 114 -9.85 -10.89 7.85
C LYS A 114 -8.99 -9.64 8.07
N GLY A 115 -9.51 -8.49 7.74
CA GLY A 115 -8.87 -7.20 7.94
C GLY A 115 -9.76 -6.25 8.71
N LYS A 116 -9.18 -5.15 9.18
CA LYS A 116 -9.89 -4.05 9.82
C LYS A 116 -9.46 -2.73 9.21
N GLU A 117 -10.44 -1.87 8.94
CA GLU A 117 -10.22 -0.44 8.67
C GLU A 117 -10.21 0.29 10.01
N LEU A 118 -9.17 1.02 10.27
CA LEU A 118 -9.00 1.84 11.46
C LEU A 118 -8.99 3.31 11.05
N THR A 119 -9.86 4.12 11.64
CA THR A 119 -9.77 5.58 11.54
C THR A 119 -9.08 6.12 12.77
N LEU A 120 -7.93 6.77 12.59
CA LEU A 120 -7.17 7.41 13.67
C LEU A 120 -7.31 8.92 13.61
N ALA A 121 -7.51 9.53 14.77
CA ALA A 121 -7.30 10.95 14.99
C ALA A 121 -5.88 11.18 15.50
N PHE A 122 -5.19 12.15 14.91
CA PHE A 122 -3.89 12.66 15.30
C PHE A 122 -4.11 14.06 15.86
N SER A 123 -3.78 14.30 17.11
CA SER A 123 -4.08 15.56 17.76
C SER A 123 -2.89 16.11 18.52
N ASP A 124 -2.69 17.40 18.44
CA ASP A 124 -1.88 18.19 19.38
C ASP A 124 -2.79 19.06 20.24
N SER A 125 -2.25 20.10 20.90
CA SER A 125 -3.05 21.01 21.74
C SER A 125 -3.97 21.96 20.98
N HIS A 126 -3.89 22.03 19.63
CA HIS A 126 -4.58 23.01 18.80
C HIS A 126 -5.31 22.40 17.62
N ASP A 127 -4.70 21.40 16.97
CA ASP A 127 -5.15 20.85 15.69
C ASP A 127 -5.46 19.36 15.82
N SER A 128 -6.32 18.85 14.93
CA SER A 128 -6.61 17.42 14.81
C SER A 128 -6.81 17.04 13.35
N PHE A 129 -6.08 16.02 12.89
CA PHE A 129 -6.19 15.42 11.56
C PHE A 129 -6.64 13.97 11.67
N THR A 130 -7.17 13.40 10.60
CA THR A 130 -7.61 12.00 10.57
C THR A 130 -6.98 11.24 9.42
N LEU A 131 -6.70 9.94 9.66
CA LEU A 131 -6.20 9.03 8.65
C LEU A 131 -6.91 7.68 8.74
N LYS A 132 -7.18 7.08 7.58
CA LYS A 132 -7.63 5.69 7.47
C LYS A 132 -6.45 4.76 7.28
N ILE A 133 -6.52 3.63 7.93
CA ILE A 133 -5.47 2.61 7.91
C ILE A 133 -6.13 1.25 7.73
N ASP A 134 -5.73 0.52 6.69
CA ASP A 134 -6.17 -0.84 6.44
C ASP A 134 -5.16 -1.83 7.02
N ILE A 135 -5.64 -2.67 7.93
CA ILE A 135 -4.82 -3.59 8.70
C ILE A 135 -5.25 -5.02 8.44
N GLY A 136 -4.29 -5.85 8.07
CA GLY A 136 -4.50 -7.27 7.91
C GLY A 136 -3.61 -8.14 8.79
N VAL A 137 -3.56 -9.43 8.45
CA VAL A 137 -2.66 -10.40 9.08
C VAL A 137 -1.70 -10.91 8.02
N TYR A 138 -0.42 -10.75 8.29
CA TYR A 138 0.63 -11.11 7.34
C TYR A 138 0.60 -12.60 7.01
N ARG A 139 0.56 -12.86 5.72
CA ARG A 139 0.73 -14.18 5.13
C ARG A 139 1.97 -14.16 4.24
N SER A 140 2.94 -15.00 4.55
CA SER A 140 4.20 -15.06 3.79
C SER A 140 3.97 -15.71 2.43
N LEU A 141 3.95 -14.91 1.38
CA LEU A 141 3.86 -15.38 -0.01
C LEU A 141 5.20 -15.21 -0.75
N SER A 142 5.96 -14.21 -0.39
CA SER A 142 7.34 -13.96 -0.80
C SER A 142 8.14 -13.49 0.40
N GLY A 143 9.46 -13.40 0.28
CA GLY A 143 10.32 -12.88 1.35
C GLY A 143 9.94 -11.46 1.76
N LEU A 144 10.23 -11.12 3.02
CA LEU A 144 10.19 -9.73 3.49
C LEU A 144 11.41 -8.98 2.99
N VAL A 145 11.21 -7.72 2.65
CA VAL A 145 12.27 -6.81 2.23
C VAL A 145 12.37 -5.68 3.24
N SER A 146 13.60 -5.36 3.64
CA SER A 146 13.87 -4.19 4.48
C SER A 146 13.48 -2.92 3.70
N TYR A 147 12.79 -2.02 4.37
CA TYR A 147 12.31 -0.77 3.81
C TYR A 147 12.77 0.39 4.69
N GLN A 148 13.65 1.21 4.13
CA GLN A 148 14.08 2.43 4.78
C GLN A 148 13.14 3.56 4.36
N MET A 149 12.51 4.19 5.33
CA MET A 149 11.77 5.42 5.06
C MET A 149 12.72 6.50 4.57
N THR A 150 12.21 7.42 3.76
CA THR A 150 12.96 8.64 3.39
C THR A 150 13.52 9.28 4.66
N PRO A 151 14.78 9.77 4.65
CA PRO A 151 15.42 10.30 5.84
C PRO A 151 14.51 11.33 6.52
N SER A 152 14.03 11.01 7.70
CA SER A 152 13.42 11.97 8.62
C SER A 152 14.50 12.45 9.57
N GLU A 153 14.31 13.62 10.16
CA GLU A 153 15.20 14.13 11.21
C GLU A 153 15.18 13.26 12.49
N ILE A 154 14.33 12.25 12.50
CA ILE A 154 14.12 11.33 13.63
C ILE A 154 14.89 10.04 13.33
N PRO A 155 15.79 9.61 14.24
CA PRO A 155 16.44 8.30 14.13
C PRO A 155 15.38 7.18 13.98
N SER A 156 15.53 6.37 12.97
CA SER A 156 14.54 5.32 12.67
C SER A 156 15.21 3.99 12.34
N CYS A 157 14.63 2.90 12.84
CA CYS A 157 14.96 1.56 12.39
C CYS A 157 14.24 1.24 11.07
N PRO A 158 14.80 0.34 10.26
CA PRO A 158 14.14 -0.08 9.03
C PRO A 158 12.82 -0.79 9.34
N LEU A 159 11.84 -0.54 8.50
CA LEU A 159 10.56 -1.25 8.50
C LEU A 159 10.65 -2.48 7.59
N TRP A 160 9.63 -3.32 7.63
CA TRP A 160 9.48 -4.45 6.73
C TRP A 160 8.37 -4.20 5.72
N ARG A 161 8.58 -4.59 4.48
CA ARG A 161 7.56 -4.60 3.44
C ARG A 161 7.45 -5.95 2.76
N ILE A 162 6.33 -6.20 2.12
CA ILE A 162 6.18 -7.36 1.23
C ILE A 162 7.15 -7.30 0.05
N GLY A 163 7.52 -8.47 -0.47
CA GLY A 163 8.40 -8.58 -1.65
C GLY A 163 7.78 -8.02 -2.93
N ASN A 164 8.62 -7.73 -3.92
CA ASN A 164 8.20 -7.11 -5.17
C ASN A 164 7.19 -7.97 -5.93
N GLU A 165 7.40 -9.28 -5.95
CA GLU A 165 6.51 -10.23 -6.61
C GLU A 165 5.13 -10.26 -5.97
N GLN A 166 5.07 -10.24 -4.63
CA GLN A 166 3.79 -10.18 -3.92
C GLN A 166 3.05 -8.86 -4.20
N MET A 167 3.77 -7.72 -4.17
CA MET A 167 3.17 -6.42 -4.53
C MET A 167 2.56 -6.46 -5.94
N LEU A 168 3.30 -6.99 -6.92
CA LEU A 168 2.80 -7.11 -8.29
C LEU A 168 1.56 -8.00 -8.37
N VAL A 169 1.58 -9.16 -7.70
CA VAL A 169 0.43 -10.07 -7.70
C VAL A 169 -0.79 -9.43 -7.04
N GLU A 170 -0.63 -8.72 -5.92
CA GLU A 170 -1.75 -8.03 -5.26
C GLU A 170 -2.39 -6.99 -6.19
N LYS A 171 -1.60 -6.27 -6.99
CA LYS A 171 -2.11 -5.33 -8.01
C LYS A 171 -2.85 -6.05 -9.14
N LEU A 172 -2.31 -7.16 -9.64
CA LEU A 172 -2.94 -7.93 -10.71
C LEU A 172 -4.18 -8.70 -10.25
N SER A 173 -4.27 -9.05 -8.96
CA SER A 173 -5.41 -9.81 -8.42
C SER A 173 -6.74 -9.07 -8.57
N SER A 174 -6.74 -7.74 -8.54
CA SER A 174 -7.95 -6.94 -8.78
C SER A 174 -8.53 -7.18 -10.17
N PHE A 175 -7.68 -7.36 -11.19
CA PHE A 175 -8.10 -7.66 -12.56
C PHE A 175 -8.58 -9.10 -12.71
N VAL A 176 -8.00 -10.04 -11.96
CA VAL A 176 -8.47 -11.43 -11.96
C VAL A 176 -9.86 -11.54 -11.35
N VAL A 177 -10.10 -10.83 -10.25
CA VAL A 177 -11.37 -10.90 -9.50
C VAL A 177 -12.50 -10.14 -10.19
N HIS A 178 -12.21 -8.96 -10.72
CA HIS A 178 -13.23 -8.05 -11.28
C HIS A 178 -13.33 -8.11 -12.81
N GLY A 179 -12.33 -8.66 -13.50
CA GLY A 179 -12.33 -8.78 -14.97
C GLY A 179 -12.58 -7.44 -15.66
N SER A 180 -13.48 -7.42 -16.64
CA SER A 180 -13.86 -6.22 -17.39
C SER A 180 -14.58 -5.13 -16.56
N HIS A 181 -15.06 -5.47 -15.37
CA HIS A 181 -15.70 -4.53 -14.44
C HIS A 181 -14.71 -3.88 -13.47
N ASN A 182 -13.39 -4.08 -13.67
CA ASN A 182 -12.39 -3.49 -12.81
C ASN A 182 -12.31 -1.98 -13.02
N THR A 183 -12.52 -1.22 -11.94
CA THR A 183 -12.42 0.25 -11.92
C THR A 183 -11.12 0.74 -11.25
N ARG A 184 -10.27 -0.18 -10.80
CA ARG A 184 -9.02 0.12 -10.10
C ARG A 184 -7.89 0.45 -11.08
N VAL A 185 -8.03 1.56 -11.77
CA VAL A 185 -7.05 2.04 -12.78
C VAL A 185 -5.65 2.14 -12.20
N LYS A 186 -5.53 2.63 -10.96
CA LYS A 186 -4.24 2.73 -10.25
C LYS A 186 -3.50 1.41 -10.16
N ASP A 187 -4.19 0.28 -10.03
CA ASP A 187 -3.54 -1.02 -9.92
C ASP A 187 -2.82 -1.40 -11.22
N LEU A 188 -3.32 -0.96 -12.39
CA LEU A 188 -2.63 -1.17 -13.67
C LEU A 188 -1.33 -0.35 -13.76
N PHE A 189 -1.41 0.94 -13.41
CA PHE A 189 -0.23 1.82 -13.40
C PHE A 189 0.81 1.36 -12.39
N ASP A 190 0.38 0.95 -11.20
CA ASP A 190 1.23 0.39 -10.17
C ASP A 190 1.94 -0.89 -10.64
N ALA A 191 1.20 -1.80 -11.31
CA ALA A 191 1.77 -3.02 -11.85
C ALA A 191 2.83 -2.72 -12.93
N ALA A 192 2.56 -1.81 -13.85
CA ALA A 192 3.50 -1.39 -14.87
C ALA A 192 4.75 -0.74 -14.23
N TRP A 193 4.56 0.15 -13.25
CA TRP A 193 5.66 0.77 -12.54
C TRP A 193 6.55 -0.25 -11.81
N ILE A 194 5.94 -1.22 -11.11
CA ILE A 194 6.66 -2.30 -10.43
C ILE A 194 7.52 -3.10 -11.42
N ILE A 195 6.94 -3.48 -12.57
CA ILE A 195 7.62 -4.28 -13.61
C ILE A 195 8.82 -3.51 -14.16
N MET A 196 8.69 -2.23 -14.42
CA MET A 196 9.72 -1.42 -15.05
C MET A 196 10.84 -0.98 -14.10
N ASN A 197 10.54 -0.84 -12.80
CA ASN A 197 11.47 -0.21 -11.86
C ASN A 197 12.02 -1.16 -10.79
N LEU A 198 11.41 -2.32 -10.60
CA LEU A 198 11.84 -3.26 -9.57
C LEU A 198 12.31 -4.58 -10.19
N LYS A 199 13.25 -5.24 -9.51
CA LYS A 199 13.68 -6.59 -9.92
C LYS A 199 12.59 -7.59 -9.53
N ILE A 200 12.08 -8.33 -10.51
CA ILE A 200 11.05 -9.36 -10.36
C ILE A 200 11.59 -10.71 -10.82
N SER A 201 11.55 -11.70 -9.95
CA SER A 201 11.82 -13.08 -10.32
C SER A 201 10.56 -13.73 -10.90
N HIS A 202 10.58 -14.15 -12.16
CA HIS A 202 9.44 -14.81 -12.81
C HIS A 202 9.01 -16.08 -12.06
N GLN A 203 9.97 -16.85 -11.52
CA GLN A 203 9.67 -18.06 -10.76
C GLN A 203 8.93 -17.73 -9.44
N GLN A 204 9.43 -16.74 -8.68
CA GLN A 204 8.80 -16.32 -7.42
C GLN A 204 7.45 -15.67 -7.69
N PHE A 205 7.33 -14.88 -8.77
CA PHE A 205 6.07 -14.30 -9.21
C PHE A 205 5.03 -15.38 -9.51
N ARG A 206 5.35 -16.39 -10.33
CA ARG A 206 4.42 -17.51 -10.61
C ARG A 206 3.97 -18.21 -9.33
N SER A 207 4.91 -18.45 -8.42
CA SER A 207 4.62 -19.09 -7.13
C SER A 207 3.67 -18.23 -6.26
N ALA A 208 3.93 -16.93 -6.16
CA ALA A 208 3.08 -15.99 -5.43
C ALA A 208 1.69 -15.86 -6.10
N PHE A 209 1.65 -15.77 -7.43
CA PHE A 209 0.42 -15.66 -8.21
C PHE A 209 -0.50 -16.86 -7.97
N GLY A 210 0.02 -18.09 -8.09
CA GLY A 210 -0.77 -19.28 -7.84
C GLY A 210 -1.27 -19.41 -6.39
N ARG A 211 -0.51 -18.92 -5.40
CA ARG A 211 -0.93 -18.91 -3.99
C ARG A 211 -2.05 -17.91 -3.74
N ILE A 212 -1.92 -16.68 -4.23
CA ILE A 212 -2.96 -15.66 -4.08
C ILE A 212 -4.26 -16.07 -4.79
N LEU A 213 -4.19 -16.65 -5.98
CA LEU A 213 -5.38 -17.18 -6.67
C LEU A 213 -6.14 -18.18 -5.81
N LYS A 214 -5.44 -19.11 -5.17
CA LYS A 214 -6.06 -20.08 -4.24
C LYS A 214 -6.72 -19.41 -3.03
N GLU A 215 -6.12 -18.34 -2.51
CA GLU A 215 -6.74 -17.56 -1.42
C GLU A 215 -8.06 -16.90 -1.83
N PHE A 216 -8.18 -16.52 -3.11
CA PHE A 216 -9.43 -16.03 -3.70
C PHE A 216 -10.39 -17.15 -4.10
N GLY A 217 -10.07 -18.43 -3.81
CA GLY A 217 -10.89 -19.57 -4.20
C GLY A 217 -10.81 -19.88 -5.70
N ILE A 218 -9.78 -19.41 -6.39
CA ILE A 218 -9.54 -19.65 -7.81
C ILE A 218 -8.53 -20.79 -7.94
N PHE A 219 -8.99 -21.96 -8.39
CA PHE A 219 -8.18 -23.18 -8.49
C PHE A 219 -7.78 -23.53 -9.92
N GLU A 220 -8.07 -22.65 -10.87
CA GLU A 220 -7.62 -22.82 -12.26
C GLU A 220 -6.09 -22.70 -12.38
N PRO A 221 -5.48 -23.34 -13.41
CA PRO A 221 -4.05 -23.16 -13.69
C PRO A 221 -3.67 -21.69 -13.87
N SER A 222 -2.56 -21.26 -13.27
CA SER A 222 -2.10 -19.87 -13.31
C SER A 222 -1.88 -19.37 -14.74
N GLU A 223 -1.40 -20.24 -15.65
CA GLU A 223 -1.19 -19.93 -17.07
C GLU A 223 -2.50 -19.59 -17.77
N LYS A 224 -3.60 -20.30 -17.44
CA LYS A 224 -4.92 -20.02 -18.01
C LYS A 224 -5.45 -18.66 -17.55
N ILE A 225 -5.23 -18.33 -16.28
CA ILE A 225 -5.59 -17.02 -15.72
C ILE A 225 -4.75 -15.92 -16.38
N ALA A 226 -3.43 -16.12 -16.50
CA ALA A 226 -2.53 -15.17 -17.15
C ALA A 226 -2.93 -14.92 -18.63
N LYS A 227 -3.29 -15.96 -19.38
CA LYS A 227 -3.84 -15.80 -20.74
C LYS A 227 -5.08 -14.92 -20.77
N ARG A 228 -6.04 -15.14 -19.84
CA ARG A 228 -7.24 -14.30 -19.74
C ARG A 228 -6.90 -12.84 -19.42
N LEU A 229 -5.93 -12.59 -18.54
CA LEU A 229 -5.48 -11.23 -18.25
C LEU A 229 -4.86 -10.57 -19.49
N VAL A 230 -4.00 -11.27 -20.21
CA VAL A 230 -3.41 -10.75 -21.46
C VAL A 230 -4.50 -10.40 -22.49
N LEU A 231 -5.52 -11.26 -22.65
CA LEU A 231 -6.65 -10.99 -23.53
C LEU A 231 -7.47 -9.78 -23.07
N LEU A 232 -7.74 -9.67 -21.76
CA LEU A 232 -8.46 -8.55 -21.18
C LEU A 232 -7.73 -7.22 -21.41
N LEU A 233 -6.43 -7.18 -21.14
CA LEU A 233 -5.58 -6.00 -21.32
C LEU A 233 -5.38 -5.61 -22.78
N GLY A 234 -5.66 -6.54 -23.73
CA GLY A 234 -5.66 -6.27 -25.17
C GLY A 234 -6.99 -5.71 -25.72
N GLN A 235 -8.05 -5.66 -24.91
CA GLN A 235 -9.36 -5.15 -25.35
C GLN A 235 -9.38 -3.62 -25.33
N LYS A 236 -9.59 -3.01 -26.50
CA LYS A 236 -9.62 -1.54 -26.63
C LYS A 236 -10.68 -0.89 -25.74
N GLU A 237 -11.86 -1.43 -25.69
CA GLU A 237 -12.98 -0.94 -24.89
C GLU A 237 -12.64 -0.95 -23.39
N PHE A 238 -11.96 -1.99 -22.92
CA PHE A 238 -11.52 -2.09 -21.53
C PHE A 238 -10.50 -0.98 -21.19
N ILE A 239 -9.51 -0.77 -22.05
CA ILE A 239 -8.48 0.26 -21.86
C ILE A 239 -9.06 1.67 -22.01
N GLN A 240 -10.04 1.88 -22.91
CA GLN A 240 -10.70 3.18 -23.06
C GLN A 240 -11.39 3.65 -21.77
N ASN A 241 -11.96 2.76 -20.98
CA ASN A 241 -12.51 3.10 -19.67
C ASN A 241 -11.43 3.67 -18.72
N PHE A 242 -10.20 3.21 -18.84
CA PHE A 242 -9.07 3.72 -18.03
C PHE A 242 -8.55 5.05 -18.55
N VAL A 243 -8.60 5.31 -19.85
CA VAL A 243 -8.24 6.61 -20.42
C VAL A 243 -9.09 7.74 -19.83
N LEU A 244 -10.39 7.50 -19.62
CA LEU A 244 -11.31 8.48 -19.02
C LEU A 244 -10.98 8.80 -17.56
N LEU A 245 -10.33 7.86 -16.85
CA LEU A 245 -9.95 7.99 -15.44
C LEU A 245 -8.49 8.43 -15.28
N TYR A 246 -7.71 8.46 -16.35
CA TYR A 246 -6.32 8.85 -16.36
C TYR A 246 -6.16 10.37 -16.13
N LYS A 247 -5.33 10.76 -15.17
CA LYS A 247 -5.14 12.17 -14.79
C LYS A 247 -3.83 12.76 -15.28
N GLY A 248 -2.99 11.98 -15.96
CA GLY A 248 -1.75 12.44 -16.58
C GLY A 248 -0.57 12.63 -15.62
N TRP A 249 -0.68 12.17 -14.37
CA TRP A 249 0.42 12.24 -13.40
C TRP A 249 1.16 10.89 -13.23
N GLU A 250 0.59 9.83 -13.74
CA GLU A 250 1.23 8.52 -13.77
C GLU A 250 2.33 8.49 -14.85
N PRO A 251 3.46 7.81 -14.58
CA PRO A 251 4.62 7.79 -15.49
C PRO A 251 4.32 7.06 -16.82
N TYR A 252 3.31 6.20 -16.86
CA TYR A 252 2.89 5.44 -18.05
C TYR A 252 1.41 5.66 -18.30
N GLY A 253 1.03 5.85 -19.58
CA GLY A 253 -0.38 5.94 -19.97
C GLY A 253 -1.11 4.59 -19.84
N PRO A 254 -2.47 4.56 -19.93
CA PRO A 254 -3.24 3.33 -19.78
C PRO A 254 -2.87 2.24 -20.80
N LEU A 255 -2.69 2.60 -22.06
CA LEU A 255 -2.31 1.67 -23.13
C LEU A 255 -0.90 1.11 -22.90
N GLU A 256 0.06 1.97 -22.64
CA GLU A 256 1.45 1.59 -22.37
C GLU A 256 1.54 0.69 -21.13
N SER A 257 0.80 1.01 -20.06
CA SER A 257 0.74 0.18 -18.86
C SER A 257 0.18 -1.21 -19.15
N ALA A 258 -0.86 -1.32 -19.98
CA ALA A 258 -1.44 -2.59 -20.39
C ALA A 258 -0.46 -3.41 -21.25
N GLU A 259 0.29 -2.77 -22.13
CA GLU A 259 1.31 -3.41 -22.97
C GLU A 259 2.46 -3.94 -22.12
N ILE A 260 2.98 -3.15 -21.16
CA ILE A 260 4.03 -3.56 -20.23
C ILE A 260 3.59 -4.80 -19.44
N VAL A 261 2.40 -4.76 -18.84
CA VAL A 261 1.88 -5.88 -18.04
C VAL A 261 1.64 -7.11 -18.90
N SER A 262 1.07 -6.96 -20.10
CA SER A 262 0.84 -8.06 -21.04
C SER A 262 2.15 -8.71 -21.47
N ALA A 263 3.16 -7.93 -21.83
CA ALA A 263 4.48 -8.43 -22.22
C ALA A 263 5.13 -9.20 -21.06
N PHE A 264 5.08 -8.67 -19.85
CA PHE A 264 5.59 -9.37 -18.66
C PHE A 264 4.89 -10.71 -18.43
N LEU A 265 3.56 -10.76 -18.48
CA LEU A 265 2.79 -11.99 -18.28
C LEU A 265 3.12 -13.05 -19.34
N LYS A 266 3.26 -12.65 -20.61
CA LYS A 266 3.67 -13.55 -21.69
C LYS A 266 5.01 -14.19 -21.41
N VAL A 267 6.01 -13.42 -21.00
CA VAL A 267 7.34 -13.95 -20.66
C VAL A 267 7.28 -14.81 -19.40
N ALA A 268 6.63 -14.32 -18.35
CA ALA A 268 6.57 -15.01 -17.07
C ALA A 268 5.88 -16.38 -17.15
N PHE A 269 4.90 -16.56 -18.03
CA PHE A 269 4.12 -17.80 -18.19
C PHE A 269 4.35 -18.52 -19.52
N HIS A 270 5.29 -18.08 -20.34
CA HIS A 270 5.62 -18.67 -21.65
C HIS A 270 4.37 -18.76 -22.58
N LEU A 271 3.62 -17.65 -22.70
CA LEU A 271 2.37 -17.57 -23.48
C LEU A 271 2.61 -17.14 -24.93
#